data_6ed1825f65081765d4ec9fe3d686934a
#
_entry.id   6ed1825f65081765d4ec9fe3d686934a
#
_cell.length_a   1.000
_cell.length_b   1.000
_cell.length_c   1.000
_cell.angle_alpha   90.00
_cell.angle_beta   90.00
_cell.angle_gamma   90.00
#
_symmetry.space_group_name_H-M   'P 1'
#
loop_
_entity.id
_entity.type
_entity.pdbx_description
1 polymer ?
#
loop_
_entity_poly.entity_id
_entity_poly.type
_entity_poly.pdbx_seq_one_letter_code
_entity_poly.pdbx_strand_id
1 'polypeptide(L)'
;MCIRDSTWGMAIVALGVVYGDIGTSPLYTAQTFLAGQGGLGSVDREAVLGMLSLVFWSITLITTVKYVLIAMRIDNNGEGGIFALYSLIRKYGAWLAIPAMLGGAAFLADSVLTPAVSISSAVEGLQTLPPLEGLFDENPSLTLMITVVIIVILFSVQSRGTESIGKVFGSMVLVWFGFLAIVGVTNLSNDCLLYTSPSPRDRG
;
A
#
# COMPACT_ATOMS: atom_id res chain seq x y z
N MET A 1 -1.21 -29.65 -19.39
CA MET A 1 -2.25 -29.49 -18.33
C MET A 1 -2.85 -28.11 -18.60
N CYS A 2 -4.02 -28.05 -19.26
CA CYS A 2 -4.63 -26.78 -19.62
C CYS A 2 -5.23 -26.14 -18.38
N ILE A 3 -4.52 -25.20 -17.79
CA ILE A 3 -5.06 -24.36 -16.74
C ILE A 3 -6.00 -23.36 -17.43
N ARG A 4 -7.24 -23.73 -17.53
CA ARG A 4 -8.35 -22.81 -17.79
C ARG A 4 -8.68 -22.19 -16.45
N ASP A 5 -7.72 -21.47 -15.90
CA ASP A 5 -7.95 -20.68 -14.69
C ASP A 5 -8.99 -19.64 -15.04
N SER A 6 -10.08 -19.65 -14.30
CA SER A 6 -11.12 -18.65 -14.41
C SER A 6 -10.46 -17.27 -14.36
N THR A 7 -10.78 -16.39 -15.30
CA THR A 7 -10.29 -15.00 -15.36
C THR A 7 -10.43 -14.29 -14.00
N TRP A 8 -11.45 -14.66 -13.24
CA TRP A 8 -11.69 -14.20 -11.87
C TRP A 8 -10.65 -14.69 -10.86
N GLY A 9 -10.20 -15.95 -10.97
CA GLY A 9 -9.14 -16.47 -10.10
C GLY A 9 -7.83 -15.72 -10.28
N MET A 10 -7.43 -15.46 -11.52
CA MET A 10 -6.24 -14.66 -11.82
C MET A 10 -6.39 -13.19 -11.35
N ALA A 11 -7.59 -12.62 -11.48
CA ALA A 11 -7.86 -11.27 -11.00
C ALA A 11 -7.72 -11.16 -9.47
N ILE A 12 -8.19 -12.17 -8.72
CA ILE A 12 -8.04 -12.20 -7.25
C ILE A 12 -6.56 -12.34 -6.85
N VAL A 13 -5.79 -13.18 -7.53
CA VAL A 13 -4.35 -13.32 -7.27
C VAL A 13 -3.62 -12.00 -7.59
N ALA A 14 -3.92 -11.39 -8.74
CA ALA A 14 -3.35 -10.09 -9.11
C ALA A 14 -3.73 -8.99 -8.11
N LEU A 15 -4.99 -8.97 -7.65
CA LEU A 15 -5.45 -8.07 -6.60
C LEU A 15 -4.62 -8.25 -5.32
N GLY A 16 -4.40 -9.49 -4.87
CA GLY A 16 -3.64 -9.79 -3.66
C GLY A 16 -2.19 -9.36 -3.76
N VAL A 17 -1.54 -9.60 -4.90
CA VAL A 17 -0.13 -9.24 -5.11
C VAL A 17 0.04 -7.73 -5.24
N VAL A 18 -0.79 -7.06 -6.05
CA VAL A 18 -0.64 -5.62 -6.33
C VAL A 18 -1.16 -4.77 -5.19
N TYR A 19 -2.36 -5.06 -4.70
CA TYR A 19 -2.98 -4.25 -3.64
C TYR A 19 -2.59 -4.66 -2.22
N GLY A 20 -1.94 -5.80 -2.03
CA GLY A 20 -1.27 -6.12 -0.77
C GLY A 20 -0.24 -5.07 -0.40
N ASP A 21 0.49 -4.57 -1.39
CA ASP A 21 1.49 -3.52 -1.24
C ASP A 21 0.86 -2.11 -1.28
N ILE A 22 0.14 -1.79 -2.35
CA ILE A 22 -0.48 -0.46 -2.52
C ILE A 22 -1.53 -0.16 -1.45
N GLY A 23 -2.23 -1.17 -0.94
CA GLY A 23 -3.27 -0.99 0.08
C GLY A 23 -2.75 -0.64 1.47
N THR A 24 -1.53 -1.01 1.81
CA THR A 24 -0.90 -0.72 3.10
C THR A 24 -0.16 0.62 3.11
N SER A 25 0.41 1.03 1.99
CA SER A 25 1.22 2.24 1.87
C SER A 25 0.50 3.53 2.29
N PRO A 26 -0.76 3.80 1.90
CA PRO A 26 -1.49 4.96 2.37
C PRO A 26 -1.74 4.96 3.89
N LEU A 27 -1.85 3.79 4.51
CA LEU A 27 -2.13 3.68 5.95
C LEU A 27 -0.93 4.10 6.79
N TYR A 28 0.27 3.57 6.53
CA TYR A 28 1.45 3.99 7.28
C TYR A 28 1.89 5.42 6.92
N THR A 29 1.60 5.90 5.70
CA THR A 29 1.80 7.31 5.34
C THR A 29 0.89 8.21 6.16
N ALA A 30 -0.40 7.85 6.32
CA ALA A 30 -1.34 8.56 7.17
C ALA A 30 -0.91 8.54 8.64
N GLN A 31 -0.45 7.38 9.15
CA GLN A 31 0.08 7.26 10.51
C GLN A 31 1.26 8.21 10.75
N THR A 32 2.23 8.23 9.83
CA THR A 32 3.41 9.11 9.92
C THR A 32 3.01 10.58 9.86
N PHE A 33 2.06 10.95 9.00
CA PHE A 33 1.54 12.31 8.91
C PHE A 33 0.87 12.74 10.21
N LEU A 34 -0.01 11.91 10.77
CA LEU A 34 -0.71 12.18 12.02
C LEU A 34 0.25 12.30 13.19
N ALA A 35 1.25 11.42 13.29
CA ALA A 35 2.29 11.48 14.30
C ALA A 35 3.11 12.77 14.23
N GLY A 36 3.43 13.23 13.01
CA GLY A 36 4.15 14.49 12.78
C GLY A 36 3.35 15.74 13.18
N GLN A 37 2.02 15.65 13.23
CA GLN A 37 1.13 16.74 13.65
C GLN A 37 0.78 16.71 15.15
N GLY A 38 1.35 15.79 15.91
CA GLY A 38 1.08 15.66 17.35
C GLY A 38 -0.12 14.76 17.70
N GLY A 39 -0.56 13.92 16.78
CA GLY A 39 -1.63 12.93 16.97
C GLY A 39 -3.02 13.41 16.50
N LEU A 40 -3.98 12.51 16.58
CA LEU A 40 -5.34 12.72 16.07
C LEU A 40 -6.07 13.95 16.64
N GLY A 41 -5.75 14.35 17.85
CA GLY A 41 -6.43 15.48 18.55
C GLY A 41 -5.98 16.87 18.09
N SER A 42 -4.84 16.97 17.39
CA SER A 42 -4.25 18.24 16.96
C SER A 42 -4.36 18.50 15.45
N VAL A 43 -4.92 17.55 14.70
CA VAL A 43 -4.97 17.62 13.24
C VAL A 43 -6.22 18.33 12.78
N ASP A 44 -6.05 19.41 12.00
CA ASP A 44 -7.16 20.10 11.36
C ASP A 44 -7.77 19.27 10.23
N ARG A 45 -9.08 19.40 10.04
CA ARG A 45 -9.83 18.74 8.95
C ARG A 45 -9.25 19.04 7.58
N GLU A 46 -8.81 20.27 7.34
CA GLU A 46 -8.21 20.69 6.08
C GLU A 46 -6.89 19.95 5.80
N ALA A 47 -6.07 19.74 6.84
CA ALA A 47 -4.82 18.99 6.72
C ALA A 47 -5.07 17.52 6.35
N VAL A 48 -6.08 16.88 6.94
CA VAL A 48 -6.47 15.50 6.58
C VAL A 48 -6.96 15.42 5.13
N LEU A 49 -7.80 16.35 4.70
CA LEU A 49 -8.28 16.40 3.31
C LEU A 49 -7.14 16.65 2.33
N GLY A 50 -6.20 17.53 2.69
CA GLY A 50 -4.98 17.78 1.90
C GLY A 50 -4.12 16.53 1.74
N MET A 51 -3.89 15.79 2.83
CA MET A 51 -3.17 14.51 2.81
C MET A 51 -3.88 13.47 1.92
N LEU A 52 -5.19 13.30 2.09
CA LEU A 52 -5.97 12.36 1.27
C LEU A 52 -5.94 12.73 -0.22
N SER A 53 -6.07 14.02 -0.53
CA SER A 53 -5.95 14.52 -1.90
C SER A 53 -4.58 14.22 -2.50
N LEU A 54 -3.51 14.41 -1.73
CA LEU A 54 -2.14 14.15 -2.16
C LEU A 54 -1.92 12.66 -2.44
N VAL A 55 -2.40 11.77 -1.56
CA VAL A 55 -2.35 10.31 -1.75
C VAL A 55 -3.14 9.91 -3.01
N PHE A 56 -4.38 10.41 -3.15
CA PHE A 56 -5.23 10.11 -4.30
C PHE A 56 -4.57 10.51 -5.63
N TRP A 57 -4.09 11.75 -5.72
CA TRP A 57 -3.46 12.24 -6.95
C TRP A 57 -2.12 11.56 -7.23
N SER A 58 -1.32 11.27 -6.22
CA SER A 58 -0.05 10.55 -6.39
C SER A 58 -0.29 9.14 -6.95
N ILE A 59 -1.22 8.38 -6.38
CA ILE A 59 -1.57 7.05 -6.89
C ILE A 59 -2.17 7.15 -8.30
N THR A 60 -3.04 8.10 -8.55
CA THR A 60 -3.66 8.27 -9.86
C THR A 60 -2.61 8.59 -10.93
N LEU A 61 -1.74 9.56 -10.69
CA LEU A 61 -0.76 9.99 -11.67
C LEU A 61 0.37 8.96 -11.86
N ILE A 62 0.91 8.42 -10.77
CA ILE A 62 2.05 7.51 -10.85
C ILE A 62 1.60 6.10 -11.27
N THR A 63 0.60 5.54 -10.61
CA THR A 63 0.18 4.16 -10.89
C THR A 63 -0.71 4.10 -12.11
N THR A 64 -1.78 4.88 -12.19
CA THR A 64 -2.75 4.76 -13.28
C THR A 64 -2.23 5.39 -14.57
N VAL A 65 -1.82 6.65 -14.55
CA VAL A 65 -1.43 7.36 -15.79
C VAL A 65 -0.05 6.89 -16.26
N LYS A 66 0.96 7.00 -15.39
CA LYS A 66 2.34 6.70 -15.79
C LYS A 66 2.58 5.20 -16.00
N TYR A 67 2.12 4.35 -15.07
CA TYR A 67 2.39 2.92 -15.13
C TYR A 67 1.37 2.18 -16.00
N VAL A 68 0.08 2.21 -15.68
CA VAL A 68 -0.94 1.42 -16.38
C VAL A 68 -1.16 1.91 -17.81
N LEU A 69 -1.34 3.22 -18.03
CA LEU A 69 -1.64 3.75 -19.36
C LEU A 69 -0.43 3.84 -20.28
N ILE A 70 0.77 4.04 -19.75
CA ILE A 70 1.99 4.24 -20.55
C ILE A 70 2.89 3.02 -20.46
N ALA A 71 3.42 2.69 -19.27
CA ALA A 71 4.47 1.70 -19.12
C ALA A 71 4.02 0.27 -19.45
N MET A 72 2.79 -0.11 -19.09
CA MET A 72 2.26 -1.45 -19.41
C MET A 72 1.97 -1.68 -20.90
N ARG A 73 1.95 -0.62 -21.71
CA ARG A 73 1.85 -0.75 -23.18
C ARG A 73 3.19 -1.01 -23.85
N ILE A 74 4.28 -0.90 -23.10
CA ILE A 74 5.65 -1.13 -23.60
C ILE A 74 6.05 -2.51 -23.13
N ASP A 75 5.93 -3.49 -24.03
CA ASP A 75 6.34 -4.85 -23.80
C ASP A 75 7.49 -5.26 -24.76
N ASN A 76 8.27 -6.22 -24.34
CA ASN A 76 9.25 -6.88 -25.16
C ASN A 76 9.01 -8.39 -25.15
N ASN A 77 8.37 -8.92 -26.19
CA ASN A 77 7.97 -10.32 -26.30
C ASN A 77 7.06 -10.83 -25.16
N GLY A 78 6.14 -9.97 -24.66
CA GLY A 78 5.26 -10.29 -23.55
C GLY A 78 5.86 -10.07 -22.16
N GLU A 79 7.12 -9.60 -22.08
CA GLU A 79 7.75 -9.22 -20.83
C GLU A 79 7.77 -7.70 -20.66
N GLY A 80 7.38 -7.23 -19.46
CA GLY A 80 7.38 -5.83 -19.09
C GLY A 80 8.41 -5.48 -18.01
N GLY A 81 8.38 -4.24 -17.54
CA GLY A 81 9.21 -3.76 -16.43
C GLY A 81 10.50 -3.07 -16.88
N ILE A 82 11.34 -2.72 -15.90
CA ILE A 82 12.53 -1.87 -16.10
C ILE A 82 13.52 -2.50 -17.05
N PHE A 83 13.77 -3.81 -16.93
CA PHE A 83 14.76 -4.50 -17.75
C PHE A 83 14.27 -4.72 -19.19
N ALA A 84 12.98 -4.99 -19.37
CA ALA A 84 12.37 -5.06 -20.71
C ALA A 84 12.44 -3.70 -21.41
N LEU A 85 12.10 -2.63 -20.72
CA LEU A 85 12.22 -1.26 -21.22
C LEU A 85 13.68 -0.95 -21.60
N TYR A 86 14.65 -1.29 -20.73
CA TYR A 86 16.07 -1.09 -21.04
C TYR A 86 16.51 -1.87 -22.29
N SER A 87 16.05 -3.11 -22.45
CA SER A 87 16.40 -3.92 -23.63
C SER A 87 15.95 -3.29 -24.95
N LEU A 88 14.82 -2.59 -24.93
CA LEU A 88 14.29 -1.85 -26.10
C LEU A 88 15.08 -0.58 -26.41
N ILE A 89 15.52 0.14 -25.37
CA ILE A 89 16.14 1.46 -25.53
C ILE A 89 17.68 1.41 -25.57
N ARG A 90 18.33 0.31 -25.16
CA ARG A 90 19.80 0.21 -25.08
C ARG A 90 20.52 0.51 -26.40
N LYS A 91 19.83 0.30 -27.53
CA LYS A 91 20.37 0.61 -28.88
C LYS A 91 20.58 2.11 -29.13
N TYR A 92 19.96 2.98 -28.35
CA TYR A 92 20.10 4.42 -28.49
C TYR A 92 21.28 5.01 -27.72
N GLY A 93 21.91 4.24 -26.81
CA GLY A 93 23.11 4.69 -26.11
C GLY A 93 23.42 3.89 -24.84
N ALA A 94 24.71 3.65 -24.60
CA ALA A 94 25.17 2.92 -23.41
C ALA A 94 24.88 3.65 -22.09
N TRP A 95 24.75 4.97 -22.11
CA TRP A 95 24.45 5.78 -20.93
C TRP A 95 23.07 5.46 -20.31
N LEU A 96 22.14 4.91 -21.10
CA LEU A 96 20.83 4.46 -20.63
C LEU A 96 20.89 3.27 -19.67
N ALA A 97 22.04 2.60 -19.58
CA ALA A 97 22.29 1.57 -18.57
C ALA A 97 22.24 2.15 -17.13
N ILE A 98 22.69 3.40 -16.94
CA ILE A 98 22.76 4.03 -15.61
C ILE A 98 21.36 4.17 -14.99
N PRO A 99 20.37 4.82 -15.63
CA PRO A 99 19.03 4.91 -15.08
C PRO A 99 18.35 3.53 -14.95
N ALA A 100 18.65 2.56 -15.84
CA ALA A 100 18.10 1.22 -15.72
C ALA A 100 18.66 0.48 -14.49
N MET A 101 19.96 0.60 -14.21
CA MET A 101 20.56 0.04 -13.01
C MET A 101 20.05 0.70 -11.73
N LEU A 102 19.90 2.04 -11.73
CA LEU A 102 19.34 2.77 -10.61
C LEU A 102 17.88 2.34 -10.34
N GLY A 103 17.08 2.22 -11.40
CA GLY A 103 15.69 1.74 -11.28
C GLY A 103 15.60 0.30 -10.77
N GLY A 104 16.47 -0.59 -11.27
CA GLY A 104 16.57 -1.98 -10.79
C GLY A 104 17.00 -2.06 -9.32
N ALA A 105 18.01 -1.28 -8.93
CA ALA A 105 18.45 -1.20 -7.55
C ALA A 105 17.37 -0.64 -6.61
N ALA A 106 16.67 0.41 -7.04
CA ALA A 106 15.54 0.96 -6.29
C ALA A 106 14.41 -0.06 -6.12
N PHE A 107 14.08 -0.82 -7.15
CA PHE A 107 13.10 -1.89 -7.08
C PHE A 107 13.49 -3.00 -6.08
N LEU A 108 14.77 -3.41 -6.08
CA LEU A 108 15.27 -4.38 -5.12
C LEU A 108 15.23 -3.83 -3.68
N ALA A 109 15.61 -2.56 -3.48
CA ALA A 109 15.55 -1.91 -2.19
C ALA A 109 14.10 -1.82 -1.66
N ASP A 110 13.16 -1.46 -2.51
CA ASP A 110 11.74 -1.40 -2.18
C ASP A 110 11.19 -2.78 -1.76
N SER A 111 11.58 -3.83 -2.47
CA SER A 111 11.17 -5.22 -2.15
C SER A 111 11.61 -5.68 -0.76
N VAL A 112 12.63 -5.06 -0.16
CA VAL A 112 13.10 -5.36 1.20
C VAL A 112 12.48 -4.39 2.22
N LEU A 113 12.41 -3.10 1.88
CA LEU A 113 11.94 -2.06 2.80
C LEU A 113 10.43 -2.11 3.03
N THR A 114 9.65 -2.32 1.98
CA THR A 114 8.18 -2.26 2.08
C THR A 114 7.58 -3.30 3.02
N PRO A 115 7.96 -4.61 2.98
CA PRO A 115 7.49 -5.57 3.97
C PRO A 115 7.93 -5.22 5.39
N ALA A 116 9.15 -4.73 5.57
CA ALA A 116 9.68 -4.38 6.89
C ALA A 116 8.89 -3.22 7.52
N VAL A 117 8.66 -2.15 6.75
CA VAL A 117 7.90 -0.97 7.20
C VAL A 117 6.44 -1.35 7.48
N SER A 118 5.80 -2.11 6.59
CA SER A 118 4.40 -2.51 6.75
C SER A 118 4.19 -3.37 8.00
N ILE A 119 5.09 -4.31 8.27
CA ILE A 119 5.01 -5.18 9.45
C ILE A 119 5.30 -4.38 10.71
N SER A 120 6.32 -3.50 10.71
CA SER A 120 6.64 -2.64 11.84
C SER A 120 5.44 -1.76 12.22
N SER A 121 4.84 -1.08 11.24
CA SER A 121 3.66 -0.24 11.47
C SER A 121 2.46 -1.04 11.97
N ALA A 122 2.28 -2.29 11.49
CA ALA A 122 1.22 -3.15 11.98
C ALA A 122 1.44 -3.56 13.46
N VAL A 123 2.68 -3.89 13.84
CA VAL A 123 3.03 -4.24 15.23
C VAL A 123 2.93 -3.01 16.14
N GLU A 124 3.36 -1.82 15.68
CA GLU A 124 3.15 -0.56 16.39
C GLU A 124 1.67 -0.26 16.61
N GLY A 125 0.83 -0.55 15.61
CA GLY A 125 -0.63 -0.44 15.75
C GLY A 125 -1.21 -1.36 16.85
N LEU A 126 -0.62 -2.52 17.13
CA LEU A 126 -1.04 -3.39 18.22
C LEU A 126 -0.77 -2.77 19.61
N GLN A 127 0.23 -1.91 19.73
CA GLN A 127 0.55 -1.21 21.00
C GLN A 127 -0.56 -0.25 21.44
N THR A 128 -1.38 0.23 20.50
CA THR A 128 -2.50 1.14 20.80
C THR A 128 -3.73 0.42 21.36
N LEU A 129 -3.72 -0.91 21.42
CA LEU A 129 -4.83 -1.69 21.96
C LEU A 129 -4.74 -1.78 23.49
N PRO A 130 -5.78 -1.33 24.25
CA PRO A 130 -5.75 -1.28 25.70
C PRO A 130 -5.28 -2.55 26.42
N PRO A 131 -5.65 -3.78 25.98
CA PRO A 131 -5.19 -5.01 26.64
C PRO A 131 -3.71 -5.33 26.41
N LEU A 132 -3.06 -4.74 25.41
CA LEU A 132 -1.68 -5.04 25.01
C LEU A 132 -0.69 -3.92 25.37
N GLU A 133 -1.18 -2.71 25.60
CA GLU A 133 -0.37 -1.51 25.91
C GLU A 133 0.65 -1.77 27.02
N GLY A 134 0.23 -2.32 28.16
CA GLY A 134 1.12 -2.61 29.28
C GLY A 134 2.23 -3.62 28.98
N LEU A 135 1.99 -4.58 28.10
CA LEU A 135 3.03 -5.57 27.72
C LEU A 135 4.15 -4.95 26.88
N PHE A 136 3.80 -4.00 26.02
CA PHE A 136 4.77 -3.33 25.14
C PHE A 136 5.53 -2.22 25.85
N ASP A 137 4.89 -1.51 26.79
CA ASP A 137 5.54 -0.46 27.61
C ASP A 137 6.60 -1.05 28.54
N GLU A 138 6.34 -2.21 29.13
CA GLU A 138 7.31 -2.90 29.99
C GLU A 138 8.50 -3.47 29.21
N ASN A 139 8.32 -3.83 27.92
CA ASN A 139 9.33 -4.48 27.11
C ASN A 139 9.44 -3.87 25.71
N PRO A 140 10.14 -2.76 25.52
CA PRO A 140 10.29 -2.13 24.18
C PRO A 140 10.93 -3.04 23.13
N SER A 141 11.77 -4.00 23.57
CA SER A 141 12.37 -4.99 22.66
C SER A 141 11.38 -6.03 22.11
N LEU A 142 10.21 -6.15 22.72
CA LEU A 142 9.17 -7.09 22.31
C LEU A 142 8.64 -6.74 20.90
N THR A 143 8.44 -5.47 20.62
CA THR A 143 8.03 -4.96 19.30
C THR A 143 9.01 -5.40 18.21
N LEU A 144 10.30 -5.16 18.44
CA LEU A 144 11.35 -5.55 17.51
C LEU A 144 11.40 -7.06 17.30
N MET A 145 11.31 -7.83 18.39
CA MET A 145 11.34 -9.29 18.33
C MET A 145 10.14 -9.86 17.55
N ILE A 146 8.93 -9.37 17.81
CA ILE A 146 7.73 -9.79 17.09
C ILE A 146 7.85 -9.43 15.60
N THR A 147 8.28 -8.21 15.28
CA THR A 147 8.50 -7.73 13.90
C THR A 147 9.48 -8.65 13.18
N VAL A 148 10.63 -8.95 13.77
CA VAL A 148 11.65 -9.83 13.18
C VAL A 148 11.11 -11.24 12.97
N VAL A 149 10.40 -11.81 13.95
CA VAL A 149 9.80 -13.15 13.83
C VAL A 149 8.81 -13.21 12.69
N ILE A 150 7.92 -12.21 12.56
CA ILE A 150 6.94 -12.15 11.48
C ILE A 150 7.65 -12.04 10.11
N ILE A 151 8.69 -11.21 10.00
CA ILE A 151 9.48 -11.05 8.78
C ILE A 151 10.12 -12.39 8.38
N VAL A 152 10.76 -13.08 9.33
CA VAL A 152 11.40 -14.38 9.07
C VAL A 152 10.38 -15.42 8.62
N ILE A 153 9.22 -15.49 9.25
CA ILE A 153 8.12 -16.38 8.84
C ILE A 153 7.65 -16.04 7.44
N LEU A 154 7.42 -14.75 7.13
CA LEU A 154 6.96 -14.29 5.83
C LEU A 154 7.92 -14.72 4.72
N PHE A 155 9.21 -14.41 4.85
CA PHE A 155 10.21 -14.77 3.86
C PHE A 155 10.41 -16.29 3.74
N SER A 156 10.27 -17.03 4.82
CA SER A 156 10.34 -18.50 4.81
C SER A 156 9.16 -19.13 4.06
N VAL A 157 7.96 -18.56 4.19
CA VAL A 157 6.76 -19.03 3.47
C VAL A 157 6.81 -18.62 2.01
N GLN A 158 7.36 -17.43 1.69
CA GLN A 158 7.47 -16.91 0.34
C GLN A 158 8.30 -17.81 -0.59
N SER A 159 9.26 -18.54 -0.05
CA SER A 159 10.08 -19.52 -0.80
C SER A 159 9.27 -20.67 -1.42
N ARG A 160 8.04 -20.92 -0.96
CA ARG A 160 7.15 -22.00 -1.43
C ARG A 160 6.28 -21.64 -2.63
N GLY A 161 6.44 -20.44 -3.19
CA GLY A 161 5.71 -19.97 -4.35
C GLY A 161 4.67 -18.90 -4.04
N THR A 162 4.59 -17.93 -4.93
CA THR A 162 3.75 -16.73 -4.76
C THR A 162 2.26 -16.96 -5.08
N GLU A 163 1.92 -18.02 -5.81
CA GLU A 163 0.54 -18.27 -6.24
C GLU A 163 -0.42 -18.56 -5.08
N SER A 164 -0.01 -19.43 -4.16
CA SER A 164 -0.83 -19.77 -2.97
C SER A 164 -0.98 -18.58 -2.04
N ILE A 165 0.11 -17.83 -1.86
CA ILE A 165 0.14 -16.60 -1.06
C ILE A 165 -0.79 -15.57 -1.68
N GLY A 166 -0.71 -15.33 -3.00
CA GLY A 166 -1.55 -14.39 -3.72
C GLY A 166 -3.05 -14.66 -3.59
N LYS A 167 -3.46 -15.95 -3.57
CA LYS A 167 -4.87 -16.31 -3.37
C LYS A 167 -5.37 -15.94 -1.97
N VAL A 168 -4.59 -16.22 -0.93
CA VAL A 168 -4.93 -15.91 0.46
C VAL A 168 -4.98 -14.39 0.65
N PHE A 169 -3.93 -13.70 0.24
CA PHE A 169 -3.88 -12.23 0.35
C PHE A 169 -4.95 -11.55 -0.48
N GLY A 170 -5.24 -12.03 -1.70
CA GLY A 170 -6.30 -11.48 -2.54
C GLY A 170 -7.66 -11.53 -1.88
N SER A 171 -8.00 -12.62 -1.23
CA SER A 171 -9.25 -12.76 -0.49
C SER A 171 -9.30 -11.83 0.73
N MET A 172 -8.20 -11.71 1.48
CA MET A 172 -8.10 -10.80 2.62
C MET A 172 -8.23 -9.33 2.20
N VAL A 173 -7.57 -8.93 1.11
CA VAL A 173 -7.64 -7.57 0.56
C VAL A 173 -9.05 -7.24 0.08
N LEU A 174 -9.77 -8.18 -0.53
CA LEU A 174 -11.18 -8.00 -0.91
C LEU A 174 -12.07 -7.71 0.30
N VAL A 175 -11.93 -8.50 1.36
CA VAL A 175 -12.68 -8.31 2.60
C VAL A 175 -12.33 -6.94 3.22
N TRP A 176 -11.06 -6.60 3.26
CA TRP A 176 -10.57 -5.32 3.79
C TRP A 176 -11.13 -4.12 3.01
N PHE A 177 -11.06 -4.13 1.69
CA PHE A 177 -11.61 -3.06 0.87
C PHE A 177 -13.14 -2.98 0.96
N GLY A 178 -13.82 -4.13 1.06
CA GLY A 178 -15.25 -4.17 1.32
C GLY A 178 -15.61 -3.49 2.64
N PHE A 179 -14.85 -3.80 3.71
CA PHE A 179 -15.02 -3.14 5.00
C PHE A 179 -14.76 -1.62 4.92
N LEU A 180 -13.65 -1.20 4.31
CA LEU A 180 -13.35 0.23 4.14
C LEU A 180 -14.40 0.95 3.30
N ALA A 181 -14.93 0.32 2.25
CA ALA A 181 -15.98 0.89 1.43
C ALA A 181 -17.28 1.09 2.23
N ILE A 182 -17.69 0.10 3.03
CA ILE A 182 -18.86 0.20 3.89
C ILE A 182 -18.68 1.33 4.91
N VAL A 183 -17.57 1.34 5.63
CA VAL A 183 -17.27 2.39 6.62
C VAL A 183 -17.20 3.77 5.96
N GLY A 184 -16.57 3.87 4.78
CA GLY A 184 -16.48 5.13 4.03
C GLY A 184 -17.86 5.66 3.62
N VAL A 185 -18.68 4.80 3.02
CA VAL A 185 -20.02 5.19 2.57
C VAL A 185 -20.93 5.58 3.75
N THR A 186 -20.89 4.83 4.85
CA THR A 186 -21.72 5.15 6.03
C THR A 186 -21.30 6.48 6.66
N ASN A 187 -20.01 6.76 6.74
CA ASN A 187 -19.55 8.05 7.29
C ASN A 187 -19.81 9.21 6.32
N LEU A 188 -19.62 9.02 5.02
CA LEU A 188 -19.92 10.06 4.03
C LEU A 188 -21.40 10.43 4.03
N SER A 189 -22.29 9.46 4.17
CA SER A 189 -23.73 9.73 4.26
C SER A 189 -24.11 10.55 5.50
N ASN A 190 -23.43 10.33 6.62
CA ASN A 190 -23.65 11.11 7.85
C ASN A 190 -23.11 12.54 7.73
N ASP A 191 -21.94 12.73 7.11
CA ASP A 191 -21.35 14.06 6.89
C ASP A 191 -22.08 14.87 5.81
N CYS A 192 -22.65 14.25 4.78
CA CYS A 192 -23.48 14.93 3.80
C CYS A 192 -24.74 15.59 4.42
N LEU A 193 -25.30 15.00 5.47
CA LEU A 193 -26.43 15.60 6.19
C LEU A 193 -26.03 16.84 6.98
N LEU A 194 -24.76 16.94 7.41
CA LEU A 194 -24.21 18.12 8.07
C LEU A 194 -23.89 19.27 7.08
N TYR A 195 -23.58 18.95 5.83
CA TYR A 195 -23.28 19.96 4.80
C TYR A 195 -24.52 20.62 4.20
N THR A 196 -25.69 20.01 4.31
CA THR A 196 -26.95 20.55 3.78
C THR A 196 -27.66 21.55 4.72
N SER A 197 -27.10 21.84 5.89
CA SER A 197 -27.62 22.84 6.81
C SER A 197 -26.54 23.76 7.40
N PRO A 198 -25.95 24.67 6.61
CA PRO A 198 -25.32 25.82 7.23
C PRO A 198 -26.42 26.81 7.60
N SER A 199 -26.87 26.73 8.84
CA SER A 199 -27.73 27.79 9.38
C SER A 199 -26.92 29.10 9.39
N PRO A 200 -27.49 30.21 8.83
CA PRO A 200 -26.82 31.52 8.89
C PRO A 200 -26.67 32.10 10.30
N ARG A 201 -27.09 31.35 11.34
CA ARG A 201 -27.05 31.79 12.72
C ARG A 201 -25.80 31.51 13.52
N ASP A 202 -24.84 30.71 12.97
CA ASP A 202 -23.63 30.35 13.69
C ASP A 202 -22.41 31.22 13.29
N ARG A 203 -22.66 32.35 12.64
CA ARG A 203 -21.65 33.41 12.44
C ARG A 203 -22.03 34.64 13.27
N GLY A 204 -22.00 34.50 14.55
CA GLY A 204 -22.15 35.57 15.51
C GLY A 204 -21.09 35.49 16.57
#